data_211b0f2ff9648ee5459637cfd46453b0
#
_entry.id   211b0f2ff9648ee5459637cfd46453b0
#
_cell.length_a   1.000
_cell.length_b   1.000
_cell.length_c   1.000
_cell.angle_alpha   90.00
_cell.angle_beta   90.00
_cell.angle_gamma   90.00
#
_symmetry.space_group_name_H-M   'P 1'
#
loop_
_entity.id
_entity.type
_entity.pdbx_description
1 polymer ?
#
loop_
_entity_poly.entity_id
_entity_poly.type
_entity_poly.pdbx_seq_one_letter_code
_entity_poly.pdbx_strand_id
1 'polypeptide(L)'
;MYFKRYLKTVALSILTLLLVISQVDAQRARQRYRYKGGDEANRLKIVCSFADYAAVAEFLTEGNADIHHISHGDQDPHFVPPKPSYAVLLKDADMWVTTGMDLEQWSATLLDKARNKNIMDGEIGFVSVSDGVNKLQVPEAISRTEGDIHTMGNPHIQTGPLNMKVVAKNITIGLMKIDPDNTEFYLERRDEYLDKMNRSLFGDELVDMFGGETLCKLLENKTLFPFLESELEGTKLIDRLGGWLKKAMPFRGVRVIAYHKNWIYFAETFGIEVAGYIEPKPGIPPSAKHVQTMIKLIQDQDIKLMLVASYFERGSPQMIEDRTGIKALYLPVHSTGIPEITESFQLIDYWIDQINEAVKIIR
;
A
#
# COMPACT_ATOMS: atom_id res chain seq x y z
N MET A 1 31.14 54.57 8.10
CA MET A 1 30.90 53.86 9.41
C MET A 1 29.43 53.56 9.64
N TYR A 2 28.47 54.41 9.27
CA TYR A 2 27.02 54.23 9.47
C TYR A 2 26.38 53.08 8.67
N PHE A 3 26.81 52.87 7.40
CA PHE A 3 26.25 51.84 6.52
C PHE A 3 26.46 50.38 7.01
N LYS A 4 27.65 50.07 7.56
CA LYS A 4 27.95 48.77 8.16
C LYS A 4 27.13 48.48 9.43
N ARG A 5 26.76 49.54 10.15
CA ARG A 5 25.93 49.42 11.37
C ARG A 5 24.46 49.13 11.00
N TYR A 6 23.98 49.80 9.94
CA TYR A 6 22.62 49.58 9.41
C TYR A 6 22.43 48.15 8.88
N LEU A 7 23.41 47.65 8.08
CA LEU A 7 23.36 46.25 7.59
C LEU A 7 23.38 45.21 8.72
N LYS A 8 24.12 45.42 9.80
CA LYS A 8 24.12 44.52 10.96
C LYS A 8 22.76 44.53 11.70
N THR A 9 22.13 45.70 11.81
CA THR A 9 20.81 45.80 12.47
C THR A 9 19.72 45.13 11.64
N VAL A 10 19.71 45.31 10.31
CA VAL A 10 18.78 44.64 9.39
C VAL A 10 18.99 43.13 9.39
N ALA A 11 20.24 42.65 9.34
CA ALA A 11 20.53 41.20 9.42
C ALA A 11 20.10 40.58 10.76
N LEU A 12 20.29 41.32 11.86
CA LEU A 12 19.85 40.86 13.19
C LEU A 12 18.33 40.82 13.29
N SER A 13 17.60 41.76 12.69
CA SER A 13 16.13 41.78 12.68
C SER A 13 15.56 40.67 11.81
N ILE A 14 16.18 40.32 10.68
CA ILE A 14 15.79 39.17 9.84
C ILE A 14 16.04 37.86 10.57
N LEU A 15 17.16 37.74 11.27
CA LEU A 15 17.48 36.52 12.05
C LEU A 15 16.52 36.33 13.21
N THR A 16 16.15 37.41 13.92
CA THR A 16 15.12 37.34 14.98
C THR A 16 13.73 37.01 14.42
N LEU A 17 13.37 37.54 13.27
CA LEU A 17 12.09 37.21 12.62
C LEU A 17 12.04 35.73 12.18
N LEU A 18 13.12 35.19 11.63
CA LEU A 18 13.23 33.76 11.27
C LEU A 18 13.17 32.87 12.52
N LEU A 19 13.82 33.26 13.62
CA LEU A 19 13.73 32.54 14.89
C LEU A 19 12.33 32.55 15.49
N VAL A 20 11.61 33.67 15.41
CA VAL A 20 10.23 33.78 15.88
C VAL A 20 9.29 32.93 15.01
N ILE A 21 9.47 32.93 13.69
CA ILE A 21 8.69 32.08 12.77
C ILE A 21 8.96 30.62 13.07
N SER A 22 10.22 30.20 13.26
CA SER A 22 10.56 28.82 13.61
C SER A 22 10.02 28.38 14.98
N GLN A 23 9.93 29.31 15.97
CA GLN A 23 9.31 29.04 17.28
C GLN A 23 7.77 28.94 17.19
N VAL A 24 7.13 29.76 16.37
CA VAL A 24 5.70 29.69 16.12
C VAL A 24 5.33 28.40 15.39
N ASP A 25 6.13 27.98 14.41
CA ASP A 25 5.93 26.71 13.72
C ASP A 25 6.22 25.52 14.65
N ALA A 26 7.23 25.61 15.52
CA ALA A 26 7.50 24.59 16.54
C ALA A 26 6.43 24.56 17.66
N GLN A 27 5.78 25.69 17.96
CA GLN A 27 4.63 25.72 18.87
C GLN A 27 3.36 25.18 18.21
N ARG A 28 3.11 25.46 16.94
CA ARG A 28 2.03 24.85 16.16
C ARG A 28 2.24 23.34 16.01
N ALA A 29 3.47 22.88 15.79
CA ALA A 29 3.83 21.45 15.76
C ALA A 29 3.66 20.75 17.13
N ARG A 30 3.50 21.47 18.23
CA ARG A 30 3.25 20.92 19.58
C ARG A 30 1.78 20.88 19.98
N GLN A 31 0.91 21.55 19.24
CA GLN A 31 -0.52 21.54 19.52
C GLN A 31 -1.17 20.43 18.67
N ARG A 32 -0.91 19.16 19.05
CA ARG A 32 -1.62 18.01 18.47
C ARG A 32 -3.11 18.19 18.66
N TYR A 33 -3.84 18.09 17.58
CA TYR A 33 -5.30 18.06 17.66
C TYR A 33 -5.70 16.83 18.47
N ARG A 34 -6.42 17.08 19.58
CA ARG A 34 -6.88 16.01 20.44
C ARG A 34 -8.23 15.51 19.93
N TYR A 35 -8.39 14.19 19.83
CA TYR A 35 -9.67 13.58 19.52
C TYR A 35 -10.73 14.02 20.52
N LYS A 36 -11.87 14.48 20.01
CA LYS A 36 -13.04 14.91 20.81
C LYS A 36 -14.02 13.75 20.87
N GLY A 37 -13.62 12.65 21.46
CA GLY A 37 -14.44 11.44 21.54
C GLY A 37 -15.25 11.38 22.83
N GLY A 38 -16.40 10.72 22.72
CA GLY A 38 -17.27 10.35 23.82
C GLY A 38 -16.82 9.08 24.55
N ASP A 39 -17.66 8.63 25.48
CA ASP A 39 -17.48 7.39 26.23
C ASP A 39 -17.34 6.17 25.31
N GLU A 40 -16.74 5.09 25.81
CA GLU A 40 -16.55 3.79 25.10
C GLU A 40 -17.81 3.28 24.37
N ALA A 41 -18.98 3.60 24.90
CA ALA A 41 -20.27 3.21 24.32
C ALA A 41 -20.64 3.92 23.00
N ASN A 42 -19.93 5.01 22.64
CA ASN A 42 -20.20 5.85 21.45
C ASN A 42 -19.03 5.87 20.47
N ARG A 43 -18.13 4.88 20.51
CA ARG A 43 -17.05 4.77 19.53
C ARG A 43 -17.60 4.45 18.15
N LEU A 44 -17.02 5.09 17.12
CA LEU A 44 -17.29 4.74 15.73
C LEU A 44 -16.96 3.28 15.48
N LYS A 45 -17.84 2.58 14.81
CA LYS A 45 -17.65 1.21 14.39
C LYS A 45 -17.28 1.15 12.91
N ILE A 46 -16.04 0.75 12.64
CA ILE A 46 -15.48 0.69 11.30
C ILE A 46 -15.23 -0.76 10.93
N VAL A 47 -15.79 -1.20 9.81
CA VAL A 47 -15.57 -2.54 9.28
C VAL A 47 -14.83 -2.43 7.96
N CYS A 48 -13.70 -3.11 7.84
CA CYS A 48 -12.87 -3.14 6.64
C CYS A 48 -12.94 -4.49 5.95
N SER A 49 -12.80 -4.52 4.64
CA SER A 49 -12.71 -5.78 3.90
C SER A 49 -11.44 -6.57 4.29
N PHE A 50 -10.31 -5.87 4.45
CA PHE A 50 -9.00 -6.44 4.75
C PHE A 50 -8.33 -5.84 5.98
N ALA A 51 -7.45 -6.64 6.58
CA ALA A 51 -6.62 -6.22 7.71
C ALA A 51 -5.73 -5.01 7.39
N ASP A 52 -5.25 -4.89 6.14
CA ASP A 52 -4.44 -3.77 5.67
C ASP A 52 -5.16 -2.43 5.82
N TYR A 53 -6.44 -2.38 5.45
CA TYR A 53 -7.26 -1.17 5.59
C TYR A 53 -7.66 -0.91 7.04
N ALA A 54 -7.89 -1.97 7.81
CA ALA A 54 -8.14 -1.86 9.24
C ALA A 54 -6.93 -1.25 9.97
N ALA A 55 -5.71 -1.67 9.63
CA ALA A 55 -4.49 -1.09 10.20
C ALA A 55 -4.32 0.40 9.86
N VAL A 56 -4.70 0.83 8.64
CA VAL A 56 -4.73 2.25 8.29
C VAL A 56 -5.78 3.01 9.09
N ALA A 57 -7.00 2.46 9.20
CA ALA A 57 -8.07 3.07 9.99
C ALA A 57 -7.68 3.20 11.47
N GLU A 58 -7.03 2.17 12.04
CA GLU A 58 -6.50 2.20 13.42
C GLU A 58 -5.47 3.31 13.61
N PHE A 59 -4.53 3.45 12.66
CA PHE A 59 -3.56 4.54 12.68
C PHE A 59 -4.24 5.91 12.65
N LEU A 60 -5.24 6.09 11.78
CA LEU A 60 -5.94 7.37 11.60
C LEU A 60 -6.84 7.74 12.78
N THR A 61 -7.37 6.75 13.49
CA THR A 61 -8.24 6.97 14.65
C THR A 61 -7.49 6.94 15.98
N GLU A 62 -6.22 6.51 15.99
CA GLU A 62 -5.37 6.38 17.19
C GLU A 62 -6.06 5.61 18.33
N GLY A 63 -6.75 4.50 17.99
CA GLY A 63 -7.49 3.68 18.93
C GLY A 63 -8.82 4.25 19.41
N ASN A 64 -9.30 5.35 18.81
CA ASN A 64 -10.57 5.98 19.22
C ASN A 64 -11.80 5.43 18.47
N ALA A 65 -11.65 4.36 17.68
CA ALA A 65 -12.75 3.65 17.02
C ALA A 65 -12.72 2.15 17.34
N ASP A 66 -13.85 1.47 17.13
CA ASP A 66 -13.97 0.00 17.17
C ASP A 66 -13.80 -0.53 15.76
N ILE A 67 -12.62 -1.12 15.46
CA ILE A 67 -12.23 -1.48 14.11
C ILE A 67 -12.19 -2.99 13.94
N HIS A 68 -12.83 -3.45 12.88
CA HIS A 68 -12.90 -4.86 12.51
C HIS A 68 -12.50 -5.05 11.04
N HIS A 69 -12.07 -6.27 10.69
CA HIS A 69 -11.91 -6.68 9.30
C HIS A 69 -12.56 -8.03 9.04
N ILE A 70 -12.96 -8.28 7.79
CA ILE A 70 -13.67 -9.48 7.37
C ILE A 70 -12.69 -10.57 6.94
N SER A 71 -11.83 -10.29 5.98
CA SER A 71 -10.87 -11.25 5.46
C SER A 71 -9.61 -11.29 6.32
N HIS A 72 -9.18 -12.50 6.67
CA HIS A 72 -7.88 -12.75 7.30
C HIS A 72 -6.77 -12.77 6.26
N GLY A 73 -5.54 -12.41 6.66
CA GLY A 73 -4.42 -12.25 5.75
C GLY A 73 -3.90 -13.55 5.11
N ASP A 74 -4.33 -14.70 5.62
CA ASP A 74 -4.03 -16.04 5.10
C ASP A 74 -5.07 -16.57 4.09
N GLN A 75 -6.06 -15.72 3.72
CA GLN A 75 -7.14 -16.07 2.80
C GLN A 75 -6.99 -15.39 1.44
N ASP A 76 -7.45 -16.07 0.39
CA ASP A 76 -7.60 -15.43 -0.92
C ASP A 76 -8.71 -14.37 -0.85
N PRO A 77 -8.41 -13.09 -1.12
CA PRO A 77 -9.36 -11.99 -1.01
C PRO A 77 -10.55 -12.10 -1.97
N HIS A 78 -10.42 -12.86 -3.06
CA HIS A 78 -11.52 -13.08 -4.01
C HIS A 78 -12.59 -14.01 -3.46
N PHE A 79 -12.23 -14.93 -2.55
CA PHE A 79 -13.06 -16.06 -2.13
C PHE A 79 -13.25 -16.13 -0.64
N VAL A 80 -13.75 -15.05 -0.02
CA VAL A 80 -14.08 -15.03 1.41
C VAL A 80 -15.51 -15.56 1.61
N PRO A 81 -15.70 -16.69 2.31
CA PRO A 81 -17.04 -17.21 2.57
C PRO A 81 -17.89 -16.25 3.42
N PRO A 82 -19.09 -15.86 2.99
CA PRO A 82 -19.94 -14.91 3.71
C PRO A 82 -20.57 -15.57 4.95
N LYS A 83 -19.96 -15.36 6.13
CA LYS A 83 -20.45 -15.86 7.43
C LYS A 83 -21.56 -14.95 7.97
N PRO A 84 -22.59 -15.48 8.67
CA PRO A 84 -23.62 -14.65 9.30
C PRO A 84 -23.06 -13.63 10.31
N SER A 85 -21.98 -13.96 11.03
CA SER A 85 -21.31 -13.06 11.96
C SER A 85 -20.79 -11.79 11.29
N TYR A 86 -20.35 -11.86 10.04
CA TYR A 86 -19.89 -10.69 9.27
C TYR A 86 -21.05 -9.72 8.95
N ALA A 87 -22.23 -10.26 8.62
CA ALA A 87 -23.42 -9.43 8.43
C ALA A 87 -23.85 -8.75 9.73
N VAL A 88 -23.65 -9.39 10.88
CA VAL A 88 -23.90 -8.77 12.20
C VAL A 88 -22.93 -7.62 12.47
N LEU A 89 -21.65 -7.78 12.13
CA LEU A 89 -20.67 -6.68 12.24
C LEU A 89 -21.08 -5.48 11.40
N LEU A 90 -21.48 -5.71 10.15
CA LEU A 90 -21.87 -4.67 9.19
C LEU A 90 -23.20 -3.99 9.54
N LYS A 91 -24.10 -4.68 10.25
CA LYS A 91 -25.42 -4.15 10.61
C LYS A 91 -25.32 -2.84 11.41
N ASP A 92 -24.38 -2.78 12.34
CA ASP A 92 -24.21 -1.67 13.26
C ASP A 92 -22.93 -0.84 12.94
N ALA A 93 -22.36 -1.03 11.74
CA ALA A 93 -21.18 -0.29 11.31
C ALA A 93 -21.54 1.14 10.89
N ASP A 94 -20.73 2.09 11.30
CA ASP A 94 -20.81 3.49 10.84
C ASP A 94 -20.07 3.66 9.50
N MET A 95 -19.05 2.83 9.24
CA MET A 95 -18.27 2.86 8.00
C MET A 95 -17.92 1.46 7.51
N TRP A 96 -18.08 1.24 6.20
CA TRP A 96 -17.57 0.09 5.47
C TRP A 96 -16.46 0.52 4.52
N VAL A 97 -15.28 -0.07 4.70
CA VAL A 97 -14.09 0.20 3.90
C VAL A 97 -13.79 -0.99 3.00
N THR A 98 -13.80 -0.80 1.70
CA THR A 98 -13.61 -1.84 0.69
C THR A 98 -12.63 -1.38 -0.38
N THR A 99 -11.94 -2.32 -1.05
CA THR A 99 -11.08 -1.97 -2.17
C THR A 99 -11.89 -1.29 -3.28
N GLY A 100 -13.08 -1.81 -3.58
CA GLY A 100 -13.76 -1.57 -4.83
C GLY A 100 -13.14 -2.40 -5.96
N MET A 101 -13.36 -2.01 -7.23
CA MET A 101 -12.76 -2.67 -8.40
C MET A 101 -13.11 -4.18 -8.51
N ASP A 102 -14.28 -4.58 -8.00
CA ASP A 102 -14.81 -5.96 -8.03
C ASP A 102 -13.91 -7.02 -7.36
N LEU A 103 -13.05 -6.63 -6.41
CA LEU A 103 -12.23 -7.60 -5.66
C LEU A 103 -13.08 -8.39 -4.69
N GLU A 104 -13.87 -7.68 -3.86
CA GLU A 104 -14.72 -8.27 -2.82
C GLU A 104 -16.15 -8.54 -3.32
N GLN A 105 -16.31 -9.36 -4.36
CA GLN A 105 -17.65 -9.70 -4.89
C GLN A 105 -18.56 -10.35 -3.83
N TRP A 106 -17.97 -11.01 -2.84
CA TRP A 106 -18.68 -11.60 -1.69
C TRP A 106 -19.31 -10.53 -0.78
N SER A 107 -18.83 -9.28 -0.80
CA SER A 107 -19.32 -8.21 0.08
C SER A 107 -20.78 -7.83 -0.18
N ALA A 108 -21.23 -7.85 -1.44
CA ALA A 108 -22.60 -7.53 -1.79
C ALA A 108 -23.63 -8.38 -1.04
N THR A 109 -23.36 -9.71 -0.89
CA THR A 109 -24.21 -10.64 -0.12
C THR A 109 -24.25 -10.28 1.36
N LEU A 110 -23.15 -9.83 1.93
CA LEU A 110 -23.07 -9.44 3.34
C LEU A 110 -23.79 -8.13 3.61
N LEU A 111 -23.61 -7.13 2.74
CA LEU A 111 -24.28 -5.83 2.82
C LEU A 111 -25.79 -5.96 2.72
N ASP A 112 -26.29 -6.79 1.78
CA ASP A 112 -27.72 -7.08 1.66
C ASP A 112 -28.29 -7.69 2.95
N LYS A 113 -27.59 -8.66 3.54
CA LYS A 113 -27.98 -9.29 4.81
C LYS A 113 -27.90 -8.36 6.01
N ALA A 114 -26.93 -7.46 6.03
CA ALA A 114 -26.74 -6.47 7.10
C ALA A 114 -27.88 -5.44 7.14
N ARG A 115 -28.47 -5.10 6.00
CA ARG A 115 -29.57 -4.12 5.86
C ARG A 115 -29.23 -2.76 6.45
N ASN A 116 -27.94 -2.40 6.49
CA ASN A 116 -27.46 -1.10 6.95
C ASN A 116 -27.33 -0.18 5.73
N LYS A 117 -28.29 0.74 5.59
CA LYS A 117 -28.33 1.66 4.44
C LYS A 117 -27.18 2.65 4.42
N ASN A 118 -26.63 3.01 5.59
CA ASN A 118 -25.60 4.06 5.70
C ASN A 118 -24.26 3.65 5.09
N ILE A 119 -24.01 2.34 4.93
CA ILE A 119 -22.76 1.78 4.39
C ILE A 119 -22.92 1.15 3.00
N MET A 120 -24.05 1.39 2.33
CA MET A 120 -24.25 0.96 0.94
C MET A 120 -23.47 1.88 0.00
N ASP A 121 -23.20 1.38 -1.20
CA ASP A 121 -22.50 2.16 -2.23
C ASP A 121 -23.22 3.50 -2.50
N GLY A 122 -22.43 4.58 -2.50
CA GLY A 122 -22.92 5.97 -2.64
C GLY A 122 -23.37 6.63 -1.34
N GLU A 123 -23.45 5.93 -0.22
CA GLU A 123 -23.84 6.47 1.07
C GLU A 123 -22.66 7.01 1.88
N ILE A 124 -22.97 7.76 2.95
CA ILE A 124 -21.97 8.51 3.73
C ILE A 124 -20.90 7.63 4.38
N GLY A 125 -21.29 6.43 4.81
CA GLY A 125 -20.39 5.45 5.47
C GLY A 125 -19.72 4.48 4.51
N PHE A 126 -19.91 4.60 3.18
CA PHE A 126 -19.24 3.76 2.20
C PHE A 126 -17.92 4.39 1.74
N VAL A 127 -16.84 3.62 1.80
CA VAL A 127 -15.51 4.07 1.37
C VAL A 127 -14.89 3.05 0.41
N SER A 128 -14.77 3.44 -0.86
CA SER A 128 -13.93 2.75 -1.85
C SER A 128 -12.51 3.31 -1.76
N VAL A 129 -11.55 2.50 -1.31
CA VAL A 129 -10.18 2.99 -1.11
C VAL A 129 -9.37 3.09 -2.40
N SER A 130 -9.84 2.53 -3.50
CA SER A 130 -9.18 2.59 -4.81
C SER A 130 -9.45 3.87 -5.59
N ASP A 131 -10.29 4.77 -5.09
CA ASP A 131 -10.60 6.02 -5.76
C ASP A 131 -9.33 6.90 -5.83
N GLY A 132 -8.95 7.30 -7.06
CA GLY A 132 -7.73 8.07 -7.31
C GLY A 132 -6.43 7.25 -7.38
N VAL A 133 -6.48 5.92 -7.23
CA VAL A 133 -5.33 5.05 -7.50
C VAL A 133 -5.04 5.01 -8.99
N ASN A 134 -3.76 5.12 -9.36
CA ASN A 134 -3.31 4.87 -10.74
C ASN A 134 -3.41 3.37 -11.04
N LYS A 135 -4.42 3.00 -11.83
CA LYS A 135 -4.79 1.60 -12.08
C LYS A 135 -3.85 0.97 -13.11
N LEU A 136 -3.20 -0.12 -12.72
CA LEU A 136 -2.36 -0.92 -13.59
C LEU A 136 -3.16 -2.08 -14.20
N GLN A 137 -2.65 -2.63 -15.30
CA GLN A 137 -3.23 -3.80 -15.98
C GLN A 137 -4.73 -3.65 -16.31
N VAL A 138 -5.16 -2.45 -16.71
CA VAL A 138 -6.51 -2.22 -17.22
C VAL A 138 -6.68 -3.01 -18.52
N PRO A 139 -7.68 -3.91 -18.64
CA PRO A 139 -7.87 -4.69 -19.84
C PRO A 139 -8.23 -3.81 -21.05
N GLU A 140 -7.60 -4.06 -22.21
CA GLU A 140 -7.94 -3.36 -23.46
C GLU A 140 -9.31 -3.77 -24.01
N ALA A 141 -9.73 -5.01 -23.73
CA ALA A 141 -11.03 -5.54 -24.13
C ALA A 141 -11.62 -6.44 -23.05
N ILE A 142 -12.93 -6.34 -22.83
CA ILE A 142 -13.67 -7.15 -21.87
C ILE A 142 -14.24 -8.36 -22.63
N SER A 143 -13.72 -9.56 -22.35
CA SER A 143 -14.23 -10.82 -22.89
C SER A 143 -14.61 -11.78 -21.76
N ARG A 144 -15.85 -12.30 -21.81
CA ARG A 144 -16.34 -13.31 -20.84
C ARG A 144 -15.50 -14.58 -20.83
N THR A 145 -14.65 -14.81 -21.83
CA THR A 145 -13.74 -15.98 -21.91
C THR A 145 -12.49 -15.82 -21.05
N GLU A 146 -12.32 -14.68 -20.39
CA GLU A 146 -11.09 -14.33 -19.68
C GLU A 146 -11.13 -14.59 -18.16
N GLY A 147 -12.15 -15.26 -17.62
CA GLY A 147 -12.28 -15.54 -16.18
C GLY A 147 -12.78 -14.33 -15.39
N ASP A 148 -12.45 -14.25 -14.12
CA ASP A 148 -12.72 -13.09 -13.25
C ASP A 148 -11.84 -11.91 -13.64
N ILE A 149 -12.25 -11.20 -14.71
CA ILE A 149 -11.51 -10.02 -15.17
C ILE A 149 -11.92 -8.85 -14.31
N HIS A 150 -10.95 -8.27 -13.64
CA HIS A 150 -11.11 -6.97 -13.02
C HIS A 150 -11.15 -5.90 -14.11
N THR A 151 -12.35 -5.55 -14.54
CA THR A 151 -12.59 -4.66 -15.70
C THR A 151 -12.04 -3.25 -15.50
N MET A 152 -11.89 -2.84 -14.24
CA MET A 152 -11.36 -1.52 -13.86
C MET A 152 -9.84 -1.50 -13.63
N GLY A 153 -9.13 -2.60 -13.91
CA GLY A 153 -7.71 -2.76 -13.66
C GLY A 153 -7.41 -3.68 -12.47
N ASN A 154 -6.14 -3.82 -12.14
CA ASN A 154 -5.69 -4.72 -11.08
C ASN A 154 -6.13 -4.20 -9.69
N PRO A 155 -6.91 -4.97 -8.91
CA PRO A 155 -7.46 -4.50 -7.64
C PRO A 155 -6.53 -4.73 -6.44
N HIS A 156 -5.38 -5.39 -6.59
CA HIS A 156 -4.46 -5.68 -5.48
C HIS A 156 -3.64 -4.45 -5.07
N ILE A 157 -4.32 -3.33 -4.89
CA ILE A 157 -3.71 -2.01 -4.65
C ILE A 157 -2.92 -1.94 -3.34
N GLN A 158 -3.27 -2.75 -2.34
CA GLN A 158 -2.61 -2.80 -1.03
C GLN A 158 -1.15 -3.25 -1.12
N THR A 159 -0.74 -3.89 -2.22
CA THR A 159 0.65 -4.28 -2.41
C THR A 159 1.57 -3.13 -2.84
N GLY A 160 1.00 -1.98 -3.16
CA GLY A 160 1.76 -0.79 -3.58
C GLY A 160 1.86 0.27 -2.48
N PRO A 161 3.06 0.62 -1.99
CA PRO A 161 3.23 1.66 -0.96
C PRO A 161 2.61 3.01 -1.35
N LEU A 162 2.72 3.43 -2.61
CA LEU A 162 2.11 4.68 -3.09
C LEU A 162 0.58 4.61 -3.04
N ASN A 163 0.00 3.45 -3.32
CA ASN A 163 -1.44 3.26 -3.24
C ASN A 163 -1.93 3.33 -1.79
N MET A 164 -1.16 2.84 -0.82
CA MET A 164 -1.52 2.93 0.60
C MET A 164 -1.61 4.38 1.10
N LYS A 165 -0.92 5.32 0.46
CA LYS A 165 -1.12 6.76 0.69
C LYS A 165 -2.50 7.22 0.21
N VAL A 166 -2.96 6.70 -0.93
CA VAL A 166 -4.32 6.99 -1.46
C VAL A 166 -5.38 6.35 -0.57
N VAL A 167 -5.16 5.10 -0.12
CA VAL A 167 -6.01 4.41 0.86
C VAL A 167 -6.18 5.26 2.11
N ALA A 168 -5.10 5.76 2.71
CA ALA A 168 -5.16 6.61 3.90
C ALA A 168 -5.95 7.90 3.64
N LYS A 169 -5.78 8.54 2.49
CA LYS A 169 -6.55 9.74 2.10
C LYS A 169 -8.04 9.44 2.00
N ASN A 170 -8.42 8.32 1.37
CA ASN A 170 -9.82 7.95 1.18
C ASN A 170 -10.51 7.58 2.51
N ILE A 171 -9.83 6.82 3.38
CA ILE A 171 -10.34 6.51 4.72
C ILE A 171 -10.50 7.81 5.53
N THR A 172 -9.53 8.73 5.47
CA THR A 172 -9.65 10.05 6.13
C THR A 172 -10.88 10.82 5.65
N ILE A 173 -11.13 10.85 4.34
CA ILE A 173 -12.33 11.50 3.79
C ILE A 173 -13.62 10.85 4.32
N GLY A 174 -13.65 9.52 4.43
CA GLY A 174 -14.75 8.78 5.04
C GLY A 174 -14.97 9.17 6.50
N LEU A 175 -13.90 9.17 7.31
CA LEU A 175 -13.93 9.58 8.71
C LEU A 175 -14.47 11.01 8.90
N MET A 176 -13.98 11.96 8.11
CA MET A 176 -14.44 13.35 8.16
C MET A 176 -15.92 13.51 7.84
N LYS A 177 -16.49 12.63 7.00
CA LYS A 177 -17.93 12.66 6.66
C LYS A 177 -18.79 12.15 7.80
N ILE A 178 -18.39 11.07 8.48
CA ILE A 178 -19.18 10.44 9.55
C ILE A 178 -18.92 11.06 10.92
N ASP A 179 -17.78 11.72 11.10
CA ASP A 179 -17.36 12.37 12.35
C ASP A 179 -16.67 13.73 12.08
N PRO A 180 -17.47 14.73 11.64
CA PRO A 180 -16.93 16.02 11.21
C PRO A 180 -16.31 16.84 12.36
N ASP A 181 -16.66 16.59 13.61
CA ASP A 181 -16.11 17.29 14.77
C ASP A 181 -14.63 16.98 15.02
N ASN A 182 -14.14 15.87 14.50
CA ASN A 182 -12.75 15.42 14.58
C ASN A 182 -11.95 15.59 13.28
N THR A 183 -12.45 16.40 12.34
CA THR A 183 -11.82 16.63 11.03
C THR A 183 -10.32 16.96 11.13
N GLU A 184 -9.96 17.93 11.97
CA GLU A 184 -8.56 18.39 12.11
C GLU A 184 -7.65 17.27 12.69
N PHE A 185 -8.18 16.49 13.63
CA PHE A 185 -7.47 15.32 14.16
C PHE A 185 -7.16 14.31 13.06
N TYR A 186 -8.15 13.95 12.24
CA TYR A 186 -7.94 12.99 11.15
C TYR A 186 -7.00 13.50 10.06
N LEU A 187 -7.02 14.80 9.76
CA LEU A 187 -6.10 15.42 8.82
C LEU A 187 -4.65 15.36 9.32
N GLU A 188 -4.41 15.65 10.62
CA GLU A 188 -3.09 15.54 11.23
C GLU A 188 -2.58 14.09 11.18
N ARG A 189 -3.41 13.11 11.58
CA ARG A 189 -3.04 11.69 11.56
C ARG A 189 -2.74 11.19 10.15
N ARG A 190 -3.54 11.63 9.16
CA ARG A 190 -3.27 11.35 7.75
C ARG A 190 -1.89 11.88 7.33
N ASP A 191 -1.58 13.11 7.64
CA ASP A 191 -0.31 13.74 7.24
C ASP A 191 0.88 13.04 7.90
N GLU A 192 0.76 12.60 9.15
CA GLU A 192 1.76 11.74 9.81
C GLU A 192 1.91 10.39 9.10
N TYR A 193 0.81 9.73 8.69
CA TYR A 193 0.87 8.49 7.92
C TYR A 193 1.57 8.68 6.59
N LEU A 194 1.25 9.76 5.86
CA LEU A 194 1.86 10.07 4.57
C LEU A 194 3.35 10.38 4.71
N ASP A 195 3.77 11.11 5.75
CA ASP A 195 5.19 11.38 6.01
C ASP A 195 5.93 10.10 6.39
N LYS A 196 5.36 9.25 7.28
CA LYS A 196 5.91 7.93 7.62
C LYS A 196 6.12 7.08 6.35
N MET A 197 5.14 7.07 5.43
CA MET A 197 5.24 6.34 4.17
C MET A 197 6.35 6.89 3.26
N ASN A 198 6.45 8.21 3.15
CA ASN A 198 7.49 8.87 2.35
C ASN A 198 8.89 8.54 2.89
N ARG A 199 9.10 8.64 4.20
CA ARG A 199 10.39 8.33 4.84
C ARG A 199 10.73 6.84 4.75
N SER A 200 9.73 5.98 4.88
CA SER A 200 9.94 4.54 4.66
C SER A 200 10.35 4.23 3.22
N LEU A 201 9.83 4.95 2.22
CA LEU A 201 10.20 4.75 0.81
C LEU A 201 11.61 5.27 0.49
N PHE A 202 11.90 6.54 0.86
CA PHE A 202 13.03 7.29 0.32
C PHE A 202 14.15 7.55 1.33
N GLY A 203 13.88 7.36 2.65
CA GLY A 203 14.74 7.78 3.74
C GLY A 203 14.58 9.26 4.11
N ASP A 204 15.02 9.59 5.33
CA ASP A 204 14.82 10.92 5.91
C ASP A 204 15.51 12.01 5.08
N GLU A 205 16.77 11.77 4.69
CA GLU A 205 17.60 12.78 4.02
C GLU A 205 16.96 13.29 2.72
N LEU A 206 16.53 12.41 1.82
CA LEU A 206 15.90 12.83 0.57
C LEU A 206 14.53 13.49 0.80
N VAL A 207 13.77 13.00 1.78
CA VAL A 207 12.46 13.59 2.13
C VAL A 207 12.63 15.00 2.66
N ASP A 208 13.61 15.24 3.53
CA ASP A 208 13.88 16.56 4.09
C ASP A 208 14.40 17.55 3.03
N MET A 209 15.15 17.04 2.02
CA MET A 209 15.70 17.87 0.93
C MET A 209 14.68 18.26 -0.13
N PHE A 210 13.82 17.33 -0.55
CA PHE A 210 12.99 17.50 -1.76
C PHE A 210 11.49 17.40 -1.49
N GLY A 211 11.09 16.97 -0.30
CA GLY A 211 9.71 16.69 0.06
C GLY A 211 9.20 15.36 -0.51
N GLY A 212 8.48 14.60 0.33
CA GLY A 212 8.01 13.26 -0.03
C GLY A 212 7.08 13.21 -1.23
N GLU A 213 6.19 14.20 -1.41
CA GLU A 213 5.28 14.25 -2.56
C GLU A 213 6.01 14.48 -3.89
N THR A 214 7.10 15.26 -3.89
CA THR A 214 7.95 15.44 -5.08
C THR A 214 8.62 14.12 -5.46
N LEU A 215 9.19 13.41 -4.48
CA LEU A 215 9.85 12.13 -4.71
C LEU A 215 8.85 11.06 -5.18
N CYS A 216 7.63 11.02 -4.63
CA CYS A 216 6.57 10.14 -5.11
C CYS A 216 6.24 10.39 -6.58
N LYS A 217 6.07 11.65 -7.00
CA LYS A 217 5.80 12.01 -8.40
C LYS A 217 6.95 11.60 -9.33
N LEU A 218 8.21 11.77 -8.90
CA LEU A 218 9.35 11.30 -9.67
C LEU A 218 9.36 9.78 -9.82
N LEU A 219 8.98 9.04 -8.77
CA LEU A 219 8.89 7.57 -8.79
C LEU A 219 7.77 7.11 -9.73
N GLU A 220 6.57 7.68 -9.61
CA GLU A 220 5.40 7.38 -10.47
C GLU A 220 5.69 7.64 -11.95
N ASN A 221 6.41 8.74 -12.25
CA ASN A 221 6.80 9.10 -13.62
C ASN A 221 8.05 8.35 -14.12
N LYS A 222 8.60 7.40 -13.34
CA LYS A 222 9.82 6.64 -13.66
C LYS A 222 11.08 7.51 -13.86
N THR A 223 11.09 8.73 -13.33
CA THR A 223 12.19 9.69 -13.44
C THR A 223 13.02 9.81 -12.17
N LEU A 224 12.65 9.13 -11.08
CA LEU A 224 13.35 9.19 -9.80
C LEU A 224 14.83 8.76 -9.94
N PHE A 225 15.11 7.59 -10.50
CA PHE A 225 16.47 7.08 -10.57
C PHE A 225 17.36 7.91 -11.51
N PRO A 226 16.91 8.34 -12.71
CA PRO A 226 17.62 9.36 -13.48
C PRO A 226 17.91 10.65 -12.70
N PHE A 227 16.96 11.13 -11.90
CA PHE A 227 17.14 12.29 -11.03
C PHE A 227 18.22 12.04 -9.96
N LEU A 228 18.21 10.85 -9.33
CA LEU A 228 19.17 10.49 -8.29
C LEU A 228 20.61 10.32 -8.80
N GLU A 229 20.83 10.15 -10.09
CA GLU A 229 22.19 10.16 -10.68
C GLU A 229 22.82 11.57 -10.76
N SER A 230 22.02 12.62 -10.55
CA SER A 230 22.55 13.99 -10.48
C SER A 230 23.36 14.23 -9.20
N GLU A 231 24.23 15.23 -9.24
CA GLU A 231 25.09 15.60 -8.12
C GLU A 231 24.59 16.88 -7.44
N LEU A 232 24.66 16.89 -6.12
CA LEU A 232 24.44 18.08 -5.31
C LEU A 232 25.60 18.19 -4.30
N GLU A 233 26.28 19.33 -4.28
CA GLU A 233 27.43 19.59 -3.40
C GLU A 233 28.54 18.53 -3.51
N GLY A 234 28.76 18.01 -4.73
CA GLY A 234 29.81 17.02 -5.01
C GLY A 234 29.47 15.58 -4.60
N THR A 235 28.22 15.31 -4.17
CA THR A 235 27.73 13.98 -3.83
C THR A 235 26.57 13.60 -4.73
N LYS A 236 26.56 12.37 -5.27
CA LYS A 236 25.42 11.87 -6.03
C LYS A 236 24.21 11.70 -5.10
N LEU A 237 23.03 12.10 -5.57
CA LEU A 237 21.80 11.95 -4.79
C LEU A 237 21.43 10.49 -4.51
N ILE A 238 21.87 9.56 -5.35
CA ILE A 238 21.66 8.12 -5.14
C ILE A 238 22.35 7.62 -3.85
N ASP A 239 23.47 8.25 -3.44
CA ASP A 239 24.18 7.87 -2.23
C ASP A 239 23.41 8.29 -0.97
N ARG A 240 22.51 9.28 -1.09
CA ARG A 240 21.60 9.77 -0.04
C ARG A 240 20.27 9.01 0.02
N LEU A 241 20.02 8.11 -0.93
CA LEU A 241 18.81 7.28 -0.93
C LEU A 241 18.81 6.38 0.31
N GLY A 242 17.69 6.38 1.02
CA GLY A 242 17.42 5.55 2.18
C GLY A 242 16.18 4.67 2.01
N GLY A 243 15.64 4.21 3.13
CA GLY A 243 14.38 3.50 3.21
C GLY A 243 14.29 2.23 2.37
N TRP A 244 13.08 1.86 2.00
CA TRP A 244 12.78 0.64 1.25
C TRP A 244 13.42 0.62 -0.14
N LEU A 245 13.47 1.74 -0.84
CA LEU A 245 14.08 1.79 -2.18
C LEU A 245 15.59 1.50 -2.10
N LYS A 246 16.29 1.96 -1.06
CA LYS A 246 17.69 1.59 -0.84
C LYS A 246 17.83 0.11 -0.54
N LYS A 247 17.00 -0.42 0.37
CA LYS A 247 17.00 -1.85 0.73
C LYS A 247 16.69 -2.74 -0.48
N ALA A 248 15.86 -2.25 -1.43
CA ALA A 248 15.44 -2.98 -2.62
C ALA A 248 16.45 -2.96 -3.77
N MET A 249 17.49 -2.13 -3.72
CA MET A 249 18.50 -2.04 -4.79
C MET A 249 19.10 -3.38 -5.22
N PRO A 250 19.36 -4.36 -4.32
CA PRO A 250 19.89 -5.65 -4.73
C PRO A 250 19.00 -6.46 -5.68
N PHE A 251 17.68 -6.30 -5.61
CA PHE A 251 16.76 -7.01 -6.49
C PHE A 251 16.10 -6.13 -7.57
N ARG A 252 16.46 -4.85 -7.64
CA ARG A 252 15.97 -3.98 -8.71
C ARG A 252 16.41 -4.49 -10.09
N GLY A 253 15.47 -4.59 -11.04
CA GLY A 253 15.71 -5.15 -12.38
C GLY A 253 15.68 -6.67 -12.42
N VAL A 254 15.44 -7.35 -11.30
CA VAL A 254 15.31 -8.81 -11.29
C VAL A 254 14.01 -9.21 -12.00
N ARG A 255 14.11 -10.24 -12.86
CA ARG A 255 12.96 -10.86 -13.51
C ARG A 255 12.39 -11.96 -12.63
N VAL A 256 11.07 -11.98 -12.51
CA VAL A 256 10.35 -12.98 -11.74
C VAL A 256 9.18 -13.56 -12.53
N ILE A 257 8.76 -14.76 -12.14
CA ILE A 257 7.42 -15.27 -12.43
C ILE A 257 6.54 -14.98 -11.23
N ALA A 258 5.30 -14.57 -11.42
CA ALA A 258 4.32 -14.50 -10.35
C ALA A 258 3.27 -15.61 -10.53
N TYR A 259 2.78 -16.18 -9.42
CA TYR A 259 1.71 -17.16 -9.52
C TYR A 259 0.43 -16.49 -10.05
N HIS A 260 0.00 -15.43 -9.38
CA HIS A 260 -1.15 -14.60 -9.72
C HIS A 260 -0.73 -13.11 -9.84
N LYS A 261 -1.64 -12.24 -10.26
CA LYS A 261 -1.39 -10.82 -10.51
C LYS A 261 -1.31 -9.94 -9.24
N ASN A 262 -1.03 -10.52 -8.07
CA ASN A 262 -0.98 -9.80 -6.79
C ASN A 262 0.11 -8.71 -6.72
N TRP A 263 1.25 -8.92 -7.41
CA TRP A 263 2.50 -8.25 -7.12
C TRP A 263 2.80 -7.02 -7.98
N ILE A 264 1.90 -6.64 -8.89
CA ILE A 264 2.24 -5.65 -9.92
C ILE A 264 2.55 -4.27 -9.36
N TYR A 265 1.82 -3.80 -8.33
CA TYR A 265 2.09 -2.50 -7.73
C TYR A 265 3.38 -2.49 -6.90
N PHE A 266 3.69 -3.57 -6.21
CA PHE A 266 4.98 -3.77 -5.55
C PHE A 266 6.10 -3.83 -6.57
N ALA A 267 5.96 -4.62 -7.62
CA ALA A 267 6.93 -4.77 -8.69
C ALA A 267 7.23 -3.43 -9.38
N GLU A 268 6.20 -2.65 -9.69
CA GLU A 268 6.34 -1.32 -10.30
C GLU A 268 7.10 -0.36 -9.37
N THR A 269 6.79 -0.34 -8.08
CA THR A 269 7.46 0.52 -7.10
C THR A 269 8.94 0.19 -6.96
N PHE A 270 9.28 -1.09 -6.85
CA PHE A 270 10.65 -1.53 -6.54
C PHE A 270 11.47 -1.94 -7.78
N GLY A 271 10.87 -1.89 -8.97
CA GLY A 271 11.55 -2.16 -10.23
C GLY A 271 11.81 -3.64 -10.47
N ILE A 272 10.92 -4.53 -10.02
CA ILE A 272 10.90 -5.94 -10.39
C ILE A 272 10.18 -6.10 -11.75
N GLU A 273 10.70 -6.94 -12.62
CA GLU A 273 10.07 -7.27 -13.90
C GLU A 273 9.29 -8.58 -13.78
N VAL A 274 7.95 -8.53 -13.84
CA VAL A 274 7.12 -9.72 -13.87
C VAL A 274 7.03 -10.23 -15.31
N ALA A 275 7.77 -11.30 -15.63
CA ALA A 275 7.88 -11.85 -16.98
C ALA A 275 6.69 -12.72 -17.38
N GLY A 276 5.95 -13.27 -16.43
CA GLY A 276 4.78 -14.11 -16.70
C GLY A 276 4.02 -14.51 -15.43
N TYR A 277 2.86 -15.12 -15.66
CA TYR A 277 1.96 -15.57 -14.59
C TYR A 277 1.66 -17.06 -14.75
N ILE A 278 1.72 -17.80 -13.62
CA ILE A 278 1.38 -19.23 -13.60
C ILE A 278 -0.13 -19.42 -13.79
N GLU A 279 -0.92 -18.65 -13.05
CA GLU A 279 -2.36 -18.59 -13.21
C GLU A 279 -2.68 -17.66 -14.38
N PRO A 280 -3.11 -18.19 -15.53
CA PRO A 280 -3.29 -17.37 -16.75
C PRO A 280 -4.46 -16.40 -16.63
N LYS A 281 -5.44 -16.76 -15.80
CA LYS A 281 -6.68 -16.00 -15.55
C LYS A 281 -7.08 -16.19 -14.09
N PRO A 282 -7.49 -15.12 -13.38
CA PRO A 282 -7.86 -15.19 -11.97
C PRO A 282 -8.90 -16.30 -11.72
N GLY A 283 -8.65 -17.15 -10.71
CA GLY A 283 -9.52 -18.26 -10.33
C GLY A 283 -9.55 -19.45 -11.29
N ILE A 284 -8.74 -19.46 -12.36
CA ILE A 284 -8.67 -20.58 -13.31
C ILE A 284 -7.30 -21.27 -13.20
N PRO A 285 -7.27 -22.52 -12.70
CA PRO A 285 -6.03 -23.30 -12.61
C PRO A 285 -5.30 -23.39 -13.96
N PRO A 286 -3.95 -23.39 -13.98
CA PRO A 286 -3.19 -23.45 -15.21
C PRO A 286 -3.38 -24.78 -15.93
N SER A 287 -3.59 -24.73 -17.25
CA SER A 287 -3.57 -25.96 -18.07
C SER A 287 -2.15 -26.50 -18.20
N ALA A 288 -2.01 -27.83 -18.47
CA ALA A 288 -0.72 -28.46 -18.69
C ALA A 288 0.09 -27.76 -19.82
N LYS A 289 -0.59 -27.30 -20.88
CA LYS A 289 0.04 -26.55 -21.98
C LYS A 289 0.60 -25.20 -21.48
N HIS A 290 -0.15 -24.46 -20.66
CA HIS A 290 0.30 -23.18 -20.12
C HIS A 290 1.50 -23.37 -19.19
N VAL A 291 1.47 -24.39 -18.31
CA VAL A 291 2.61 -24.74 -17.44
C VAL A 291 3.87 -25.02 -18.27
N GLN A 292 3.76 -25.79 -19.38
CA GLN A 292 4.91 -26.02 -20.27
C GLN A 292 5.43 -24.73 -20.90
N THR A 293 4.54 -23.79 -21.27
CA THR A 293 4.93 -22.47 -21.76
C THR A 293 5.71 -21.68 -20.71
N MET A 294 5.27 -21.73 -19.45
CA MET A 294 5.96 -21.05 -18.34
C MET A 294 7.32 -21.69 -18.04
N ILE A 295 7.41 -23.03 -18.05
CA ILE A 295 8.69 -23.73 -17.90
C ILE A 295 9.68 -23.30 -18.98
N LYS A 296 9.22 -23.25 -20.25
CA LYS A 296 10.07 -22.80 -21.36
C LYS A 296 10.50 -21.34 -21.18
N LEU A 297 9.60 -20.44 -20.79
CA LEU A 297 9.91 -19.04 -20.52
C LEU A 297 10.98 -18.89 -19.43
N ILE A 298 10.82 -19.63 -18.33
CA ILE A 298 11.77 -19.64 -17.20
C ILE A 298 13.17 -20.07 -17.67
N GLN A 299 13.24 -21.15 -18.47
CA GLN A 299 14.49 -21.68 -18.99
C GLN A 299 15.14 -20.77 -20.04
N ASP A 300 14.35 -20.27 -21.01
CA ASP A 300 14.85 -19.41 -22.10
C ASP A 300 15.38 -18.06 -21.57
N GLN A 301 14.81 -17.55 -20.48
CA GLN A 301 15.18 -16.26 -19.90
C GLN A 301 15.98 -16.37 -18.60
N ASP A 302 16.34 -17.58 -18.19
CA ASP A 302 17.09 -17.87 -16.96
C ASP A 302 16.49 -17.21 -15.70
N ILE A 303 15.15 -17.26 -15.56
CA ILE A 303 14.45 -16.67 -14.43
C ILE A 303 14.63 -17.57 -13.21
N LYS A 304 15.08 -16.96 -12.08
CA LYS A 304 15.48 -17.69 -10.87
C LYS A 304 14.48 -17.59 -9.73
N LEU A 305 13.51 -16.67 -9.79
CA LEU A 305 12.61 -16.38 -8.68
C LEU A 305 11.14 -16.40 -9.12
N MET A 306 10.29 -17.05 -8.33
CA MET A 306 8.84 -17.07 -8.49
C MET A 306 8.17 -16.54 -7.21
N LEU A 307 7.27 -15.58 -7.35
CA LEU A 307 6.48 -15.02 -6.25
C LEU A 307 5.11 -15.70 -6.18
N VAL A 308 4.79 -16.28 -5.04
CA VAL A 308 3.54 -17.00 -4.80
C VAL A 308 2.87 -16.44 -3.55
N ALA A 309 1.59 -16.09 -3.62
CA ALA A 309 0.86 -15.74 -2.39
C ALA A 309 0.70 -16.98 -1.51
N SER A 310 0.88 -16.80 -0.19
CA SER A 310 0.96 -17.92 0.77
C SER A 310 -0.29 -18.79 0.83
N TYR A 311 -1.44 -18.27 0.42
CA TYR A 311 -2.72 -19.00 0.38
C TYR A 311 -2.90 -19.87 -0.87
N PHE A 312 -2.07 -19.75 -1.91
CA PHE A 312 -2.15 -20.64 -3.07
C PHE A 312 -1.61 -22.04 -2.76
N GLU A 313 -2.13 -23.01 -3.51
CA GLU A 313 -1.68 -24.39 -3.45
C GLU A 313 -0.20 -24.51 -3.89
N ARG A 314 0.46 -25.57 -3.41
CA ARG A 314 1.91 -25.75 -3.64
C ARG A 314 2.26 -26.67 -4.82
N GLY A 315 1.29 -27.42 -5.36
CA GLY A 315 1.57 -28.48 -6.34
C GLY A 315 2.14 -27.93 -7.64
N SER A 316 1.48 -26.95 -8.26
CA SER A 316 1.96 -26.37 -9.52
C SER A 316 3.29 -25.60 -9.37
N PRO A 317 3.47 -24.73 -8.35
CA PRO A 317 4.77 -24.10 -8.10
C PRO A 317 5.89 -25.12 -7.86
N GLN A 318 5.68 -26.12 -7.02
CA GLN A 318 6.67 -27.15 -6.72
C GLN A 318 7.09 -27.92 -7.97
N MET A 319 6.13 -28.34 -8.81
CA MET A 319 6.43 -29.02 -10.07
C MET A 319 7.30 -28.14 -11.00
N ILE A 320 7.07 -26.84 -11.02
CA ILE A 320 7.86 -25.90 -11.83
C ILE A 320 9.26 -25.75 -11.24
N GLU A 321 9.39 -25.64 -9.89
CA GLU A 321 10.69 -25.66 -9.21
C GLU A 321 11.51 -26.91 -9.58
N ASP A 322 10.90 -28.09 -9.46
CA ASP A 322 11.55 -29.39 -9.73
C ASP A 322 12.07 -29.50 -11.19
N ARG A 323 11.39 -28.84 -12.12
CA ARG A 323 11.73 -28.91 -13.56
C ARG A 323 12.68 -27.82 -14.05
N THR A 324 12.77 -26.71 -13.33
CA THR A 324 13.50 -25.51 -13.80
C THR A 324 14.59 -25.06 -12.87
N GLY A 325 14.54 -25.47 -11.61
CA GLY A 325 15.41 -24.96 -10.56
C GLY A 325 15.07 -23.51 -10.11
N ILE A 326 13.94 -22.93 -10.57
CA ILE A 326 13.45 -21.65 -10.07
C ILE A 326 13.13 -21.76 -8.58
N LYS A 327 13.35 -20.72 -7.81
CA LYS A 327 13.01 -20.66 -6.37
C LYS A 327 11.62 -20.08 -6.19
N ALA A 328 10.66 -20.86 -5.67
CA ALA A 328 9.36 -20.34 -5.28
C ALA A 328 9.45 -19.70 -3.88
N LEU A 329 9.02 -18.44 -3.80
CA LEU A 329 8.97 -17.66 -2.58
C LEU A 329 7.50 -17.43 -2.20
N TYR A 330 7.07 -18.07 -1.12
CA TYR A 330 5.70 -17.98 -0.61
C TYR A 330 5.61 -16.84 0.38
N LEU A 331 4.83 -15.80 0.05
CA LEU A 331 4.71 -14.57 0.82
C LEU A 331 3.25 -14.28 1.16
N PRO A 332 2.94 -13.82 2.38
CA PRO A 332 1.63 -13.25 2.66
C PRO A 332 1.41 -12.01 1.79
N VAL A 333 0.19 -11.79 1.30
CA VAL A 333 -0.18 -10.64 0.47
C VAL A 333 -0.91 -9.57 1.30
N HIS A 334 -1.35 -9.95 2.48
CA HIS A 334 -2.08 -9.10 3.42
C HIS A 334 -1.44 -9.13 4.80
N SER A 335 -1.59 -8.04 5.53
CA SER A 335 -1.34 -8.01 6.98
C SER A 335 -2.13 -9.11 7.67
N THR A 336 -1.65 -9.62 8.79
CA THR A 336 -2.19 -10.78 9.52
C THR A 336 -2.06 -12.15 8.82
N GLY A 337 -1.49 -12.21 7.62
CA GLY A 337 -1.11 -13.48 6.98
C GLY A 337 0.02 -14.21 7.71
N ILE A 338 0.79 -13.46 8.49
CA ILE A 338 1.70 -13.93 9.55
C ILE A 338 1.30 -13.16 10.82
N PRO A 339 1.09 -13.82 11.96
CA PRO A 339 0.54 -13.18 13.17
C PRO A 339 1.30 -11.93 13.65
N GLU A 340 2.61 -11.89 13.45
CA GLU A 340 3.49 -10.80 13.87
C GLU A 340 3.41 -9.58 12.92
N ILE A 341 2.85 -9.75 11.74
CA ILE A 341 2.72 -8.71 10.72
C ILE A 341 1.30 -8.14 10.76
N THR A 342 1.12 -7.02 11.42
CA THR A 342 -0.19 -6.42 11.67
C THR A 342 -0.48 -5.18 10.84
N GLU A 343 0.53 -4.61 10.16
CA GLU A 343 0.39 -3.41 9.34
C GLU A 343 1.21 -3.49 8.05
N SER A 344 0.85 -2.67 7.06
CA SER A 344 1.48 -2.65 5.73
C SER A 344 2.97 -2.33 5.76
N PHE A 345 3.45 -1.53 6.72
CA PHE A 345 4.87 -1.20 6.85
C PHE A 345 5.70 -2.43 7.16
N GLN A 346 5.26 -3.25 8.13
CA GLN A 346 5.91 -4.51 8.48
C GLN A 346 5.84 -5.51 7.32
N LEU A 347 4.72 -5.53 6.59
CA LEU A 347 4.53 -6.43 5.46
C LEU A 347 5.49 -6.11 4.31
N ILE A 348 5.68 -4.83 3.99
CA ILE A 348 6.62 -4.38 2.95
C ILE A 348 8.06 -4.65 3.36
N ASP A 349 8.45 -4.36 4.61
CA ASP A 349 9.77 -4.72 5.14
C ASP A 349 10.02 -6.23 5.00
N TYR A 350 9.05 -7.06 5.39
CA TYR A 350 9.13 -8.52 5.27
C TYR A 350 9.34 -8.97 3.82
N TRP A 351 8.57 -8.44 2.86
CA TRP A 351 8.75 -8.79 1.45
C TRP A 351 10.13 -8.42 0.93
N ILE A 352 10.62 -7.22 1.24
CA ILE A 352 11.94 -6.76 0.82
C ILE A 352 13.03 -7.67 1.39
N ASP A 353 12.94 -8.03 2.67
CA ASP A 353 13.91 -8.88 3.32
C ASP A 353 13.90 -10.30 2.73
N GLN A 354 12.73 -10.91 2.53
CA GLN A 354 12.59 -12.25 1.94
C GLN A 354 13.11 -12.30 0.49
N ILE A 355 12.81 -11.27 -0.31
CA ILE A 355 13.30 -11.21 -1.70
C ILE A 355 14.83 -11.01 -1.71
N ASN A 356 15.37 -10.16 -0.84
CA ASN A 356 16.81 -9.98 -0.71
C ASN A 356 17.53 -11.28 -0.34
N GLU A 357 17.02 -12.04 0.63
CA GLU A 357 17.59 -13.34 0.99
C GLU A 357 17.52 -14.33 -0.20
N ALA A 358 16.38 -14.38 -0.89
CA ALA A 358 16.27 -15.23 -2.08
C ALA A 358 17.28 -14.84 -3.19
N VAL A 359 17.43 -13.54 -3.45
CA VAL A 359 18.37 -13.04 -4.48
C VAL A 359 19.83 -13.33 -4.13
N LYS A 360 20.23 -13.31 -2.85
CA LYS A 360 21.57 -13.70 -2.41
C LYS A 360 21.89 -15.18 -2.71
N ILE A 361 20.86 -16.04 -2.64
CA ILE A 361 21.03 -17.51 -2.86
C ILE A 361 21.12 -17.84 -4.36
N ILE A 362 20.40 -17.08 -5.21
CA ILE A 362 20.29 -17.39 -6.66
C ILE A 362 21.36 -16.69 -7.51
N ARG A 363 22.13 -15.76 -6.93
CA ARG A 363 23.31 -15.13 -7.57
C ARG A 363 24.58 -15.96 -7.36
#